data_7cfbcc2ddd45cfb8b2c914282f1353d8
#
_entry.id   7cfbcc2ddd45cfb8b2c914282f1353d8
#
_cell.length_a   1.000
_cell.length_b   1.000
_cell.length_c   1.000
_cell.angle_alpha   90.00
_cell.angle_beta   90.00
_cell.angle_gamma   90.00
#
_symmetry.space_group_name_H-M   'P 1'
#
loop_
_entity.id
_entity.type
_entity.pdbx_description
1 polymer ?
#
loop_
_entity_poly.entity_id
_entity_poly.type
_entity_poly.pdbx_seq_one_letter_code
_entity_poly.pdbx_strand_id
1 'polypeptide(L)'
;MNLKKNIFNAITIILLAALIAGAVLLNNRIKKLETQMSYTSDNTSVILSDVQTMQDDIKSTLEEEASLITDWDISLKSADFTDMTYTVSISVVPKEYTEDTKTSVFFGTNEIPLELNGIKYTGEATLPLSEDYAGNVTFLFVDGNKRSTEVLDEFEGVTSVFKNVASGILANKPTFDNGSIKLGTDVAVSYTHLRAHETDSYL
;
A
#
# COMPACT_ATOMS: atom_id res chain seq x y z
N MET A 1 59.57 -4.10 67.28
CA MET A 1 59.46 -3.88 65.80
C MET A 1 58.16 -4.39 65.16
N ASN A 2 57.35 -5.23 65.81
CA ASN A 2 56.14 -5.80 65.30
C ASN A 2 54.85 -4.91 65.33
N LEU A 3 54.79 -3.97 66.28
CA LEU A 3 53.58 -3.16 66.50
C LEU A 3 53.28 -2.23 65.25
N LYS A 4 54.32 -1.54 64.76
CA LYS A 4 54.20 -0.63 63.64
C LYS A 4 53.78 -1.38 62.34
N LYS A 5 54.25 -2.61 62.13
CA LYS A 5 53.89 -3.45 60.98
C LYS A 5 52.42 -3.92 61.04
N ASN A 6 51.93 -4.25 62.25
CA ASN A 6 50.55 -4.65 62.46
C ASN A 6 49.59 -3.49 62.28
N ILE A 7 49.93 -2.28 62.71
CA ILE A 7 49.14 -1.07 62.50
C ILE A 7 49.08 -0.73 61.02
N PHE A 8 50.19 -0.81 60.29
CA PHE A 8 50.22 -0.55 58.86
C PHE A 8 49.37 -1.55 58.10
N ASN A 9 49.46 -2.85 58.43
CA ASN A 9 48.61 -3.89 57.76
C ASN A 9 47.11 -3.67 58.05
N ALA A 10 46.75 -3.27 59.29
CA ALA A 10 45.34 -2.97 59.60
C ALA A 10 44.79 -1.79 58.81
N ILE A 11 45.56 -0.71 58.67
CA ILE A 11 45.15 0.44 57.82
C ILE A 11 45.00 0.04 56.38
N THR A 12 45.91 -0.75 55.86
CA THR A 12 45.84 -1.23 54.44
C THR A 12 44.59 -2.08 54.19
N ILE A 13 44.21 -2.95 55.13
CA ILE A 13 43.01 -3.80 55.03
C ILE A 13 41.75 -2.93 55.06
N ILE A 14 41.69 -1.92 55.96
CA ILE A 14 40.55 -0.98 56.05
C ILE A 14 40.40 -0.19 54.74
N LEU A 15 41.51 0.29 54.19
CA LEU A 15 41.51 1.05 52.96
C LEU A 15 41.06 0.20 51.75
N LEU A 16 41.51 -1.08 51.70
CA LEU A 16 41.09 -2.04 50.68
C LEU A 16 39.59 -2.35 50.80
N ALA A 17 39.10 -2.56 52.03
CA ALA A 17 37.67 -2.80 52.25
C ALA A 17 36.80 -1.59 51.83
N ALA A 18 37.26 -0.35 52.13
CA ALA A 18 36.58 0.87 51.69
C ALA A 18 36.54 1.00 50.16
N LEU A 19 37.64 0.66 49.48
CA LEU A 19 37.67 0.65 47.98
C LEU A 19 36.72 -0.38 47.41
N ILE A 20 36.68 -1.59 47.95
CA ILE A 20 35.74 -2.63 47.52
C ILE A 20 34.30 -2.18 47.73
N ALA A 21 33.96 -1.62 48.88
CA ALA A 21 32.63 -1.10 49.16
C ALA A 21 32.24 0.03 48.17
N GLY A 22 33.17 0.94 47.91
CA GLY A 22 32.99 2.01 46.92
C GLY A 22 32.76 1.47 45.51
N ALA A 23 33.52 0.46 45.09
CA ALA A 23 33.35 -0.19 43.79
C ALA A 23 31.98 -0.88 43.63
N VAL A 24 31.49 -1.54 44.68
CA VAL A 24 30.16 -2.18 44.69
C VAL A 24 29.05 -1.12 44.60
N LEU A 25 29.16 -0.03 45.30
CA LEU A 25 28.17 1.07 45.25
C LEU A 25 28.15 1.72 43.88
N LEU A 26 29.32 1.96 43.27
CA LEU A 26 29.40 2.49 41.90
C LEU A 26 28.80 1.52 40.88
N ASN A 27 29.12 0.22 40.97
CA ASN A 27 28.57 -0.77 40.07
C ASN A 27 27.04 -0.87 40.16
N ASN A 28 26.49 -0.78 41.35
CA ASN A 28 25.03 -0.75 41.55
C ASN A 28 24.38 0.50 40.96
N ARG A 29 25.06 1.68 41.05
CA ARG A 29 24.58 2.90 40.39
C ARG A 29 24.63 2.81 38.87
N ILE A 30 25.70 2.25 38.32
CA ILE A 30 25.84 2.01 36.86
C ILE A 30 24.71 1.12 36.37
N LYS A 31 24.46 -0.03 36.99
CA LYS A 31 23.35 -0.91 36.64
C LYS A 31 21.99 -0.22 36.67
N LYS A 32 21.74 0.63 37.66
CA LYS A 32 20.49 1.40 37.74
C LYS A 32 20.38 2.42 36.60
N LEU A 33 21.47 3.07 36.23
CA LEU A 33 21.51 4.00 35.10
C LEU A 33 21.30 3.28 33.75
N GLU A 34 21.95 2.14 33.58
CA GLU A 34 21.74 1.29 32.39
C GLU A 34 20.28 0.87 32.23
N THR A 35 19.64 0.43 33.32
CA THR A 35 18.22 0.07 33.30
C THR A 35 17.33 1.28 32.95
N GLN A 36 17.61 2.45 33.53
CA GLN A 36 16.86 3.67 33.23
C GLN A 36 17.07 4.12 31.79
N MET A 37 18.28 3.99 31.27
CA MET A 37 18.61 4.33 29.87
C MET A 37 17.91 3.39 28.87
N SER A 38 17.88 2.08 29.17
CA SER A 38 17.11 1.12 28.37
C SER A 38 15.62 1.46 28.36
N TYR A 39 15.03 1.74 29.52
CA TYR A 39 13.63 2.13 29.64
C TYR A 39 13.29 3.40 28.85
N THR A 40 14.19 4.40 28.89
CA THR A 40 14.02 5.64 28.13
C THR A 40 14.15 5.39 26.63
N SER A 41 15.10 4.54 26.22
CA SER A 41 15.28 4.17 24.81
C SER A 41 14.05 3.44 24.26
N ASP A 42 13.51 2.47 25.01
CA ASP A 42 12.33 1.70 24.61
C ASP A 42 11.11 2.62 24.48
N ASN A 43 10.88 3.51 25.45
CA ASN A 43 9.79 4.49 25.39
C ASN A 43 9.95 5.47 24.22
N THR A 44 11.19 5.89 23.93
CA THR A 44 11.44 6.79 22.79
C THR A 44 11.13 6.09 21.47
N SER A 45 11.44 4.80 21.35
CA SER A 45 11.13 4.01 20.14
C SER A 45 9.62 3.86 19.93
N VAL A 46 8.85 3.64 21.01
CA VAL A 46 7.39 3.59 20.96
C VAL A 46 6.80 4.94 20.54
N ILE A 47 7.24 6.04 21.17
CA ILE A 47 6.79 7.39 20.82
C ILE A 47 7.09 7.71 19.35
N LEU A 48 8.28 7.33 18.85
CA LEU A 48 8.64 7.55 17.45
C LEU A 48 7.72 6.79 16.50
N SER A 49 7.40 5.53 16.82
CA SER A 49 6.44 4.72 16.06
C SER A 49 5.04 5.33 16.06
N ASP A 50 4.58 5.79 17.22
CA ASP A 50 3.26 6.42 17.35
C ASP A 50 3.17 7.72 16.55
N VAL A 51 4.23 8.54 16.55
CA VAL A 51 4.31 9.78 15.77
C VAL A 51 4.31 9.48 14.26
N GLN A 52 5.01 8.44 13.82
CA GLN A 52 4.98 8.01 12.41
C GLN A 52 3.57 7.58 12.00
N THR A 53 2.92 6.75 12.80
CA THR A 53 1.53 6.32 12.55
C THR A 53 0.57 7.53 12.48
N MET A 54 0.70 8.48 13.42
CA MET A 54 -0.11 9.71 13.38
C MET A 54 0.16 10.55 12.13
N GLN A 55 1.39 10.62 11.66
CA GLN A 55 1.72 11.34 10.43
C GLN A 55 1.07 10.68 9.20
N ASP A 56 1.12 9.34 9.13
CA ASP A 56 0.50 8.59 8.04
C ASP A 56 -1.03 8.72 8.08
N ASP A 57 -1.65 8.66 9.26
CA ASP A 57 -3.09 8.86 9.44
C ASP A 57 -3.53 10.28 9.04
N ILE A 58 -2.80 11.31 9.46
CA ILE A 58 -3.08 12.70 9.10
C ILE A 58 -2.95 12.88 7.58
N LYS A 59 -1.89 12.35 6.97
CA LYS A 59 -1.68 12.43 5.53
C LYS A 59 -2.82 11.75 4.78
N SER A 60 -3.20 10.53 5.16
CA SER A 60 -4.33 9.79 4.58
C SER A 60 -5.64 10.57 4.69
N THR A 61 -5.93 11.14 5.88
CA THR A 61 -7.13 11.94 6.09
C THR A 61 -7.15 13.20 5.21
N LEU A 62 -6.01 13.88 5.09
CA LEU A 62 -5.91 15.07 4.23
C LEU A 62 -6.06 14.73 2.75
N GLU A 63 -5.52 13.62 2.30
CA GLU A 63 -5.69 13.12 0.92
C GLU A 63 -7.15 12.76 0.66
N GLU A 64 -7.79 12.06 1.59
CA GLU A 64 -9.22 11.74 1.51
C GLU A 64 -10.08 13.01 1.49
N GLU A 65 -9.83 13.99 2.36
CA GLU A 65 -10.59 15.25 2.38
C GLU A 65 -10.37 16.09 1.10
N ALA A 66 -9.16 16.07 0.54
CA ALA A 66 -8.83 16.81 -0.69
C ALA A 66 -9.38 16.16 -1.95
N SER A 67 -9.66 14.86 -1.94
CA SER A 67 -10.23 14.15 -3.09
C SER A 67 -11.61 14.74 -3.47
N LEU A 68 -11.88 14.83 -4.76
CA LEU A 68 -13.18 15.22 -5.32
C LEU A 68 -14.13 14.04 -5.47
N ILE A 69 -13.66 12.83 -5.22
CA ILE A 69 -14.36 11.57 -5.45
C ILE A 69 -14.62 10.89 -4.10
N THR A 70 -15.83 10.35 -3.95
CA THR A 70 -16.19 9.50 -2.79
C THR A 70 -15.86 8.03 -3.05
N ASP A 71 -16.11 7.57 -4.30
CA ASP A 71 -15.96 6.16 -4.69
C ASP A 71 -15.73 6.07 -6.19
N TRP A 72 -14.92 5.12 -6.61
CA TRP A 72 -14.70 4.82 -8.03
C TRP A 72 -14.44 3.33 -8.25
N ASP A 73 -14.81 2.84 -9.43
CA ASP A 73 -14.49 1.48 -9.87
C ASP A 73 -14.18 1.48 -11.37
N ILE A 74 -13.13 0.78 -11.75
CA ILE A 74 -12.75 0.50 -13.12
C ILE A 74 -12.52 -1.00 -13.21
N SER A 75 -13.45 -1.71 -13.81
CA SER A 75 -13.44 -3.17 -13.88
C SER A 75 -13.44 -3.68 -15.31
N LEU A 76 -12.82 -4.84 -15.54
CA LEU A 76 -12.79 -5.49 -16.83
C LEU A 76 -14.18 -6.03 -17.20
N LYS A 77 -14.71 -5.61 -18.32
CA LYS A 77 -15.95 -6.13 -18.91
C LYS A 77 -15.68 -7.25 -19.91
N SER A 78 -14.74 -7.04 -20.83
CA SER A 78 -14.34 -8.01 -21.85
C SER A 78 -12.94 -7.74 -22.38
N ALA A 79 -12.31 -8.75 -22.97
CA ALA A 79 -11.06 -8.61 -23.69
C ALA A 79 -11.18 -9.28 -25.07
N ASP A 80 -10.71 -8.59 -26.11
CA ASP A 80 -10.60 -9.09 -27.46
C ASP A 80 -9.12 -9.21 -27.85
N PHE A 81 -8.65 -10.45 -27.89
CA PHE A 81 -7.25 -10.74 -28.23
C PHE A 81 -7.02 -10.74 -29.77
N THR A 82 -8.09 -10.69 -30.58
CA THR A 82 -7.97 -10.57 -32.03
C THR A 82 -7.61 -9.14 -32.39
N ASP A 83 -8.33 -8.19 -31.81
CA ASP A 83 -8.11 -6.75 -31.99
C ASP A 83 -7.11 -6.15 -31.00
N MET A 84 -6.58 -6.99 -30.09
CA MET A 84 -5.64 -6.56 -29.03
C MET A 84 -6.22 -5.40 -28.20
N THR A 85 -7.49 -5.51 -27.81
CA THR A 85 -8.19 -4.51 -27.00
C THR A 85 -8.86 -5.15 -25.78
N TYR A 86 -9.20 -4.31 -24.82
CA TYR A 86 -10.05 -4.69 -23.69
C TYR A 86 -11.07 -3.58 -23.42
N THR A 87 -12.23 -3.96 -22.92
CA THR A 87 -13.29 -3.03 -22.54
C THR A 87 -13.42 -3.02 -21.02
N VAL A 88 -13.40 -1.81 -20.44
CA VAL A 88 -13.62 -1.59 -19.02
C VAL A 88 -14.97 -0.93 -18.79
N SER A 89 -15.61 -1.31 -17.69
CA SER A 89 -16.73 -0.58 -17.10
C SER A 89 -16.17 0.39 -16.08
N ILE A 90 -16.66 1.62 -16.12
CA ILE A 90 -16.18 2.72 -15.29
C ILE A 90 -17.34 3.25 -14.50
N SER A 91 -17.13 3.47 -13.19
CA SER A 91 -18.08 4.19 -12.36
C SER A 91 -17.34 5.15 -11.43
N VAL A 92 -17.93 6.31 -11.17
CA VAL A 92 -17.39 7.30 -10.22
C VAL A 92 -18.52 8.01 -9.50
N VAL A 93 -18.32 8.25 -8.19
CA VAL A 93 -19.20 9.04 -7.35
C VAL A 93 -18.46 10.29 -6.89
N PRO A 94 -18.74 11.48 -7.46
CA PRO A 94 -18.15 12.71 -6.98
C PRO A 94 -18.71 13.09 -5.61
N LYS A 95 -17.93 13.80 -4.79
CA LYS A 95 -18.40 14.34 -3.50
C LYS A 95 -19.44 15.44 -3.69
N GLU A 96 -19.27 16.25 -4.72
CA GLU A 96 -20.16 17.35 -5.05
C GLU A 96 -20.51 17.29 -6.53
N TYR A 97 -21.80 17.37 -6.86
CA TYR A 97 -22.28 17.49 -8.22
C TYR A 97 -23.67 18.13 -8.25
N THR A 98 -24.02 18.67 -9.40
CA THR A 98 -25.36 19.20 -9.72
C THR A 98 -25.95 18.39 -10.89
N GLU A 99 -27.20 18.61 -11.23
CA GLU A 99 -27.85 17.99 -12.40
C GLU A 99 -27.17 18.39 -13.72
N ASP A 100 -26.50 19.56 -13.75
CA ASP A 100 -25.81 20.09 -14.92
C ASP A 100 -24.33 19.65 -14.99
N THR A 101 -23.82 18.96 -13.99
CA THR A 101 -22.43 18.48 -13.95
C THR A 101 -22.21 17.44 -15.04
N LYS A 102 -21.21 17.68 -15.88
CA LYS A 102 -20.73 16.73 -16.89
C LYS A 102 -19.43 16.10 -16.43
N THR A 103 -19.34 14.79 -16.55
CA THR A 103 -18.16 14.04 -16.12
C THR A 103 -17.57 13.29 -17.28
N SER A 104 -16.26 13.36 -17.41
CA SER A 104 -15.48 12.56 -18.35
C SER A 104 -14.32 11.89 -17.63
N VAL A 105 -13.83 10.77 -18.13
CA VAL A 105 -12.59 10.14 -17.70
C VAL A 105 -11.59 10.14 -18.85
N PHE A 106 -10.34 10.39 -18.52
CA PHE A 106 -9.22 10.34 -19.45
C PHE A 106 -8.36 9.13 -19.15
N PHE A 107 -8.12 8.30 -20.15
CA PHE A 107 -7.04 7.31 -20.15
C PHE A 107 -5.91 7.86 -21.03
N GLY A 108 -4.90 8.43 -20.37
CA GLY A 108 -3.90 9.23 -21.07
C GLY A 108 -4.53 10.44 -21.76
N THR A 109 -4.58 10.44 -23.09
CA THR A 109 -5.19 11.52 -23.89
C THR A 109 -6.61 11.19 -24.39
N ASN A 110 -7.11 9.97 -24.16
CA ASN A 110 -8.41 9.55 -24.64
C ASN A 110 -9.51 9.97 -23.65
N GLU A 111 -10.38 10.87 -24.07
CA GLU A 111 -11.53 11.33 -23.28
C GLU A 111 -12.75 10.43 -23.52
N ILE A 112 -13.34 9.93 -22.45
CA ILE A 112 -14.57 9.13 -22.45
C ILE A 112 -15.61 9.85 -21.61
N PRO A 113 -16.71 10.31 -22.19
CA PRO A 113 -17.81 10.92 -21.43
C PRO A 113 -18.52 9.85 -20.60
N LEU A 114 -18.93 10.23 -19.39
CA LEU A 114 -19.70 9.38 -18.47
C LEU A 114 -21.11 9.91 -18.35
N GLU A 115 -22.08 9.02 -18.19
CA GLU A 115 -23.49 9.35 -18.02
C GLU A 115 -23.90 9.22 -16.56
N LEU A 116 -24.70 10.16 -16.07
CA LEU A 116 -25.24 10.11 -14.72
C LEU A 116 -26.31 9.02 -14.60
N ASN A 117 -26.07 8.06 -13.72
CA ASN A 117 -26.99 6.98 -13.39
C ASN A 117 -27.23 6.96 -11.87
N GLY A 118 -28.29 7.59 -11.43
CA GLY A 118 -28.56 7.82 -10.01
C GLY A 118 -27.56 8.78 -9.39
N ILE A 119 -26.68 8.29 -8.52
CA ILE A 119 -25.64 9.08 -7.85
C ILE A 119 -24.25 8.84 -8.46
N LYS A 120 -24.15 7.93 -9.42
CA LYS A 120 -22.87 7.52 -10.04
C LYS A 120 -22.84 7.99 -11.49
N TYR A 121 -21.69 8.45 -11.93
CA TYR A 121 -21.39 8.58 -13.37
C TYR A 121 -20.81 7.28 -13.87
N THR A 122 -21.35 6.76 -14.94
CA THR A 122 -20.97 5.44 -15.50
C THR A 122 -20.67 5.54 -16.99
N GLY A 123 -19.79 4.67 -17.47
CA GLY A 123 -19.45 4.57 -18.88
C GLY A 123 -18.62 3.33 -19.17
N GLU A 124 -18.27 3.17 -20.45
CA GLU A 124 -17.43 2.08 -20.93
C GLU A 124 -16.35 2.64 -21.83
N ALA A 125 -15.16 2.07 -21.73
CA ALA A 125 -14.03 2.41 -22.58
C ALA A 125 -13.43 1.15 -23.20
N THR A 126 -13.18 1.17 -24.50
CA THR A 126 -12.38 0.14 -25.18
C THR A 126 -10.98 0.68 -25.38
N LEU A 127 -10.00 -0.01 -24.80
CA LEU A 127 -8.61 0.42 -24.67
C LEU A 127 -7.68 -0.61 -25.30
N PRO A 128 -6.55 -0.20 -25.90
CA PRO A 128 -5.56 -1.12 -26.43
C PRO A 128 -4.81 -1.85 -25.33
N LEU A 129 -4.56 -3.15 -25.51
CA LEU A 129 -3.75 -3.97 -24.59
C LEU A 129 -2.27 -3.56 -24.56
N SER A 130 -1.82 -2.79 -25.56
CA SER A 130 -0.43 -2.35 -25.66
C SER A 130 -0.10 -1.15 -24.79
N GLU A 131 -1.10 -0.46 -24.25
CA GLU A 131 -0.92 0.75 -23.44
C GLU A 131 -1.16 0.45 -21.97
N ASP A 132 -0.28 0.96 -21.12
CA ASP A 132 -0.42 0.94 -19.66
C ASP A 132 -0.84 2.33 -19.18
N TYR A 133 -1.96 2.38 -18.46
CA TYR A 133 -2.52 3.61 -17.93
C TYR A 133 -2.29 3.77 -16.42
N ALA A 134 -1.35 3.04 -15.82
CA ALA A 134 -1.02 3.15 -14.41
C ALA A 134 -0.69 4.61 -14.03
N GLY A 135 -1.39 5.14 -13.03
CA GLY A 135 -1.24 6.53 -12.59
C GLY A 135 -1.58 7.59 -13.65
N ASN A 136 -2.23 7.21 -14.76
CA ASN A 136 -2.54 8.10 -15.88
C ASN A 136 -4.04 8.08 -16.24
N VAL A 137 -4.88 7.90 -15.23
CA VAL A 137 -6.33 8.02 -15.34
C VAL A 137 -6.76 9.28 -14.60
N THR A 138 -7.54 10.14 -15.26
CA THR A 138 -7.98 11.41 -14.69
C THR A 138 -9.47 11.59 -14.90
N PHE A 139 -10.22 11.86 -13.84
CA PHE A 139 -11.59 12.32 -13.94
C PHE A 139 -11.65 13.84 -14.10
N LEU A 140 -12.52 14.30 -14.99
CA LEU A 140 -12.86 15.71 -15.18
C LEU A 140 -14.32 15.93 -14.85
N PHE A 141 -14.58 16.87 -13.96
CA PHE A 141 -15.91 17.34 -13.61
C PHE A 141 -16.09 18.77 -14.11
N VAL A 142 -17.15 19.02 -14.86
CA VAL A 142 -17.49 20.33 -15.44
C VAL A 142 -18.87 20.74 -14.97
N ASP A 143 -18.94 21.81 -14.17
CA ASP A 143 -20.19 22.39 -13.67
C ASP A 143 -20.24 23.86 -14.12
N GLY A 144 -20.99 24.12 -15.18
CA GLY A 144 -21.00 25.42 -15.85
C GLY A 144 -19.61 25.85 -16.31
N ASN A 145 -19.05 26.88 -15.65
CA ASN A 145 -17.70 27.39 -15.95
C ASN A 145 -16.62 26.79 -15.04
N LYS A 146 -17.00 26.05 -13.99
CA LYS A 146 -16.06 25.42 -13.07
C LYS A 146 -15.58 24.10 -13.65
N ARG A 147 -14.26 23.90 -13.69
CA ARG A 147 -13.63 22.64 -14.06
C ARG A 147 -12.77 22.15 -12.91
N SER A 148 -12.93 20.90 -12.57
CA SER A 148 -12.16 20.24 -11.52
C SER A 148 -11.67 18.88 -12.04
N THR A 149 -10.45 18.51 -11.70
CA THR A 149 -9.83 17.24 -12.14
C THR A 149 -9.31 16.48 -10.93
N GLU A 150 -9.44 15.16 -11.00
CA GLU A 150 -8.88 14.22 -10.02
C GLU A 150 -8.08 13.17 -10.77
N VAL A 151 -6.83 12.97 -10.37
CA VAL A 151 -5.95 11.92 -10.92
C VAL A 151 -6.05 10.72 -10.01
N LEU A 152 -6.24 9.53 -10.60
CA LEU A 152 -6.22 8.27 -9.88
C LEU A 152 -4.81 7.73 -9.78
N ASP A 153 -4.06 8.16 -8.77
CA ASP A 153 -2.70 7.68 -8.53
C ASP A 153 -2.65 6.20 -8.14
N GLU A 154 -3.74 5.68 -7.56
CA GLU A 154 -3.87 4.28 -7.13
C GLU A 154 -4.23 3.32 -8.26
N PHE A 155 -4.55 3.82 -9.47
CA PHE A 155 -4.84 2.95 -10.59
C PHE A 155 -3.57 2.28 -11.11
N GLU A 156 -3.45 0.98 -10.87
CA GLU A 156 -2.26 0.16 -11.24
C GLU A 156 -2.20 -0.19 -12.75
N GLY A 157 -3.08 0.38 -13.58
CA GLY A 157 -3.11 0.15 -15.03
C GLY A 157 -3.75 -1.18 -15.43
N VAL A 158 -3.37 -1.67 -16.63
CA VAL A 158 -3.93 -2.90 -17.23
C VAL A 158 -3.78 -4.10 -16.31
N THR A 159 -2.66 -4.20 -15.58
CA THR A 159 -2.41 -5.31 -14.67
C THR A 159 -3.42 -5.40 -13.54
N SER A 160 -3.93 -4.29 -13.04
CA SER A 160 -4.96 -4.27 -12.01
C SER A 160 -6.30 -4.77 -12.54
N VAL A 161 -6.64 -4.41 -13.78
CA VAL A 161 -7.87 -4.80 -14.45
C VAL A 161 -7.90 -6.32 -14.70
N PHE A 162 -6.74 -6.94 -14.99
CA PHE A 162 -6.60 -8.38 -15.22
C PHE A 162 -6.26 -9.19 -13.95
N LYS A 163 -6.09 -8.57 -12.82
CA LYS A 163 -5.63 -9.19 -11.57
C LYS A 163 -6.47 -10.38 -11.11
N ASN A 164 -7.74 -10.41 -11.45
CA ASN A 164 -8.65 -11.51 -11.13
C ASN A 164 -8.74 -12.61 -12.20
N VAL A 165 -8.12 -12.40 -13.37
CA VAL A 165 -8.24 -13.32 -14.52
C VAL A 165 -7.04 -14.26 -14.64
N ALA A 166 -5.89 -13.93 -14.08
CA ALA A 166 -4.64 -14.67 -14.23
C ALA A 166 -3.85 -14.84 -12.95
N SER A 167 -4.44 -15.39 -11.89
CA SER A 167 -3.64 -15.95 -10.78
C SER A 167 -3.22 -17.39 -11.11
N GLY A 168 -2.26 -17.53 -12.01
CA GLY A 168 -1.58 -18.80 -12.27
C GLY A 168 -0.13 -18.71 -11.78
N ILE A 169 0.25 -19.56 -10.84
CA ILE A 169 1.66 -19.73 -10.47
C ILE A 169 2.28 -20.62 -11.54
N LEU A 170 3.11 -20.04 -12.41
CA LEU A 170 4.01 -20.83 -13.27
C LEU A 170 5.13 -21.39 -12.38
N ALA A 171 5.01 -22.64 -11.97
CA ALA A 171 6.04 -23.32 -11.18
C ALA A 171 7.34 -23.50 -11.96
N ASN A 172 7.30 -23.49 -13.30
CA ASN A 172 8.47 -23.59 -14.17
C ASN A 172 8.39 -22.56 -15.30
N LYS A 173 9.55 -22.02 -15.70
CA LYS A 173 9.64 -21.10 -16.84
C LYS A 173 9.15 -21.79 -18.10
N PRO A 174 8.30 -21.14 -18.92
CA PRO A 174 7.90 -21.67 -20.19
C PRO A 174 9.14 -21.85 -21.10
N THR A 175 9.21 -22.97 -21.80
CA THR A 175 10.26 -23.22 -22.79
C THR A 175 9.68 -23.20 -24.18
N PHE A 176 10.41 -22.58 -25.13
CA PHE A 176 10.09 -22.59 -26.55
C PHE A 176 10.79 -23.77 -27.21
N ASP A 177 10.03 -24.62 -27.87
CA ASP A 177 10.56 -25.74 -28.63
C ASP A 177 9.75 -25.93 -29.91
N ASN A 178 10.40 -25.85 -31.08
CA ASN A 178 9.82 -26.05 -32.42
C ASN A 178 8.53 -25.24 -32.69
N GLY A 179 8.50 -23.96 -32.29
CA GLY A 179 7.34 -23.08 -32.54
C GLY A 179 6.16 -23.30 -31.58
N SER A 180 6.32 -24.14 -30.58
CA SER A 180 5.33 -24.38 -29.52
C SER A 180 5.84 -23.96 -28.18
N ILE A 181 4.96 -23.35 -27.37
CA ILE A 181 5.25 -23.02 -25.97
C ILE A 181 4.94 -24.28 -25.14
N LYS A 182 5.95 -24.84 -24.49
CA LYS A 182 5.75 -25.86 -23.46
C LYS A 182 5.65 -25.18 -22.12
N LEU A 183 4.46 -25.21 -21.53
CA LEU A 183 4.23 -24.84 -20.13
C LEU A 183 4.57 -26.04 -19.28
N GLY A 184 5.36 -25.83 -18.19
CA GLY A 184 5.66 -26.92 -17.25
C GLY A 184 4.37 -27.55 -16.70
N THR A 185 4.41 -28.81 -16.35
CA THR A 185 3.24 -29.67 -16.05
C THR A 185 2.40 -29.27 -14.83
N ASP A 186 2.75 -28.20 -14.12
CA ASP A 186 2.06 -27.75 -12.91
C ASP A 186 1.46 -26.36 -13.09
N VAL A 187 0.59 -26.19 -14.10
CA VAL A 187 -0.25 -24.99 -14.23
C VAL A 187 -1.57 -25.26 -13.52
N ALA A 188 -1.68 -24.89 -12.27
CA ALA A 188 -2.97 -24.81 -11.59
C ALA A 188 -3.65 -23.49 -12.01
N VAL A 189 -4.51 -23.53 -13.00
CA VAL A 189 -5.37 -22.40 -13.38
C VAL A 189 -6.65 -22.49 -12.58
N SER A 190 -6.84 -21.58 -11.63
CA SER A 190 -8.10 -21.48 -10.89
C SER A 190 -9.11 -20.68 -11.71
N TYR A 191 -10.03 -21.37 -12.37
CA TYR A 191 -11.13 -20.78 -13.17
C TYR A 191 -12.36 -20.41 -12.33
N THR A 192 -12.22 -20.03 -11.09
CA THR A 192 -13.36 -19.86 -10.16
C THR A 192 -14.31 -18.72 -10.53
N HIS A 193 -13.95 -17.81 -11.44
CA HIS A 193 -14.82 -16.68 -11.82
C HIS A 193 -15.42 -16.74 -13.24
N LEU A 194 -14.97 -17.62 -14.12
CA LEU A 194 -15.53 -17.69 -15.47
C LEU A 194 -16.84 -18.51 -15.58
N ARG A 195 -17.24 -19.23 -14.53
CA ARG A 195 -18.47 -20.04 -14.54
C ARG A 195 -19.73 -19.35 -14.02
N ALA A 196 -19.64 -18.17 -13.45
CA ALA A 196 -20.82 -17.48 -12.89
C ALA A 196 -21.70 -16.79 -13.95
N HIS A 197 -21.21 -16.56 -15.18
CA HIS A 197 -21.96 -15.87 -16.24
C HIS A 197 -22.59 -16.77 -17.32
N GLU A 198 -22.29 -18.08 -17.34
CA GLU A 198 -22.84 -18.98 -18.35
C GLU A 198 -24.12 -19.72 -17.92
N THR A 199 -24.60 -19.59 -16.70
CA THR A 199 -25.75 -20.35 -16.21
C THR A 199 -27.11 -19.64 -16.28
N ASP A 200 -27.16 -18.36 -16.70
CA ASP A 200 -28.43 -17.60 -16.77
C ASP A 200 -29.06 -17.51 -18.17
N SER A 201 -28.60 -18.28 -19.15
CA SER A 201 -29.15 -18.22 -20.53
C SER A 201 -30.00 -19.40 -20.96
N TYR A 202 -30.30 -20.37 -20.11
CA TYR A 202 -31.21 -21.48 -20.46
C TYR A 202 -32.17 -21.81 -19.29
N LEU A 203 -33.25 -21.02 -19.20
CA LEU A 203 -34.56 -21.43 -18.72
C LEU A 203 -35.62 -20.48 -19.27
#